data_5c488cfe38111fbcabd0c1eea2764252
#
_entry.id   5c488cfe38111fbcabd0c1eea2764252
#
_cell.length_a   1.000
_cell.length_b   1.000
_cell.length_c   1.000
_cell.angle_alpha   90.00
_cell.angle_beta   90.00
_cell.angle_gamma   90.00
#
_symmetry.space_group_name_H-M   'P 1'
#
loop_
_entity.id
_entity.type
_entity.pdbx_description
1 polymer ?
#
loop_
_entity_poly.entity_id
_entity_poly.type
_entity_poly.pdbx_seq_one_letter_code
_entity_poly.pdbx_strand_id
1 'polypeptide(L)'
;QYSFGADTQSDAYKDGTEGKSSVERMYAGAVRYQNSTVLVSAGVEGINQDQPSADRNGLDDALSFNLGGSYDAGFAKFYVYSQVFQNYAKAAKVTMFSIPSGVDGYGVNLGFETKALGGTVKASFGWGDFEGSHADNLTMKTYQTALGYNYPLSRRTTLYTAAGWIHNDFSDDHFSQ
;
A
#
# COMPACT_ATOMS: atom_id res chain seq x y z
N GLN A 1 5.78 7.79 14.47
CA GLN A 1 6.00 8.98 13.65
C GLN A 1 4.78 9.87 13.75
N TYR A 2 4.97 11.14 13.86
CA TYR A 2 3.92 12.16 13.83
C TYR A 2 4.30 13.21 12.80
N SER A 3 3.39 13.57 11.92
CA SER A 3 3.62 14.65 10.96
C SER A 3 2.41 15.58 10.90
N PHE A 4 2.67 16.84 10.65
CA PHE A 4 1.64 17.81 10.31
C PHE A 4 1.49 17.82 8.80
N GLY A 5 0.25 17.67 8.32
CA GLY A 5 -0.08 18.02 6.96
C GLY A 5 -0.18 19.52 6.86
N ALA A 6 0.32 20.07 5.77
CA ALA A 6 0.03 21.43 5.35
C ALA A 6 -0.57 21.32 3.96
N ASP A 7 -1.81 21.71 3.81
CA ASP A 7 -2.39 21.88 2.47
C ASP A 7 -1.86 23.20 1.89
N THR A 8 -0.77 23.08 1.15
CA THR A 8 -0.12 24.23 0.50
C THR A 8 -0.55 24.41 -0.95
N GLN A 9 -1.50 23.62 -1.46
CA GLN A 9 -1.71 23.51 -2.91
C GLN A 9 -3.15 23.72 -3.39
N SER A 10 -4.08 24.12 -2.56
CA SER A 10 -5.42 24.24 -3.10
C SER A 10 -5.89 25.68 -3.20
N ASP A 11 -6.60 25.95 -4.30
CA ASP A 11 -7.54 27.06 -4.43
C ASP A 11 -8.62 27.09 -3.30
N ALA A 12 -8.55 26.13 -2.40
CA ALA A 12 -9.34 26.01 -1.18
C ALA A 12 -8.83 26.88 -0.03
N TYR A 13 -7.80 27.69 -0.21
CA TYR A 13 -7.47 28.80 0.66
C TYR A 13 -8.54 29.90 0.56
N LYS A 14 -9.75 29.51 0.88
CA LYS A 14 -10.78 30.47 1.23
C LYS A 14 -10.61 30.81 2.69
N ASP A 15 -10.62 32.09 2.97
CA ASP A 15 -10.49 32.73 4.29
C ASP A 15 -10.93 31.84 5.46
N GLY A 16 -10.04 31.59 6.41
CA GLY A 16 -10.33 30.96 7.69
C GLY A 16 -9.76 29.56 7.92
N THR A 17 -8.93 29.00 7.02
CA THR A 17 -8.26 27.72 7.20
C THR A 17 -6.82 27.83 7.66
N GLU A 18 -6.27 29.03 7.66
CA GLU A 18 -4.92 29.31 8.15
C GLU A 18 -4.77 28.90 9.63
N GLY A 19 -3.74 28.11 9.92
CA GLY A 19 -3.43 27.70 11.29
C GLY A 19 -4.18 26.48 11.80
N LYS A 20 -5.01 25.79 11.00
CA LYS A 20 -5.61 24.51 11.37
C LYS A 20 -4.58 23.39 11.24
N SER A 21 -3.82 23.17 12.30
CA SER A 21 -2.84 22.08 12.39
C SER A 21 -3.48 20.68 12.43
N SER A 22 -4.81 20.58 12.39
CA SER A 22 -5.55 19.32 12.38
C SER A 22 -5.76 18.73 10.99
N VAL A 23 -5.59 19.52 9.94
CA VAL A 23 -5.81 19.08 8.56
C VAL A 23 -4.66 18.17 8.12
N GLU A 24 -4.96 17.02 7.56
CA GLU A 24 -3.99 16.04 7.05
C GLU A 24 -2.93 15.57 8.08
N ARG A 25 -3.29 15.52 9.34
CA ARG A 25 -2.41 14.92 10.35
C ARG A 25 -2.23 13.45 10.10
N MET A 26 -1.00 13.02 10.23
CA MET A 26 -0.65 11.61 10.14
C MET A 26 -0.12 11.10 11.48
N TYR A 27 -0.64 9.99 11.91
CA TYR A 27 -0.19 9.24 13.07
C TYR A 27 0.27 7.87 12.60
N ALA A 28 1.46 7.47 13.00
CA ALA A 28 1.94 6.13 12.69
C ALA A 28 2.69 5.54 13.87
N GLY A 29 2.45 4.25 14.08
CA GLY A 29 3.15 3.45 15.07
C GLY A 29 3.48 2.08 14.51
N ALA A 30 4.64 1.53 14.89
CA ALA A 30 5.01 0.20 14.47
C ALA A 30 5.79 -0.53 15.57
N VAL A 31 5.64 -1.83 15.59
CA VAL A 31 6.43 -2.75 16.41
C VAL A 31 7.11 -3.76 15.52
N ARG A 32 8.33 -4.15 15.89
CA ARG A 32 9.11 -5.13 15.16
C ARG A 32 9.81 -6.07 16.12
N TYR A 33 9.69 -7.36 15.85
CA TYR A 33 10.48 -8.39 16.48
C TYR A 33 11.38 -9.04 15.43
N GLN A 34 12.63 -9.25 15.76
CA GLN A 34 13.58 -9.92 14.88
C GLN A 34 14.60 -10.76 15.68
N ASN A 35 14.82 -11.97 15.18
CA ASN A 35 15.95 -12.79 15.57
C ASN A 35 16.69 -13.30 14.32
N SER A 36 17.57 -14.31 14.44
CA SER A 36 18.33 -14.84 13.31
C SER A 36 17.47 -15.52 12.23
N THR A 37 16.30 -16.00 12.57
CA THR A 37 15.46 -16.86 11.72
C THR A 37 14.14 -16.19 11.34
N VAL A 38 13.57 -15.42 12.27
CA VAL A 38 12.21 -14.84 12.14
C VAL A 38 12.29 -13.33 12.25
N LEU A 39 11.54 -12.67 11.39
CA LEU A 39 11.18 -11.26 11.52
C LEU A 39 9.65 -11.15 11.47
N VAL A 40 9.06 -10.40 12.40
CA VAL A 40 7.65 -10.02 12.38
C VAL A 40 7.56 -8.53 12.66
N SER A 41 6.73 -7.84 11.92
CA SER A 41 6.45 -6.41 12.10
C SER A 41 4.97 -6.15 11.94
N ALA A 42 4.44 -5.27 12.78
CA ALA A 42 3.08 -4.78 12.68
C ALA A 42 3.10 -3.26 12.78
N GLY A 43 2.28 -2.60 11.99
CA GLY A 43 2.18 -1.15 11.95
C GLY A 43 0.73 -0.70 11.79
N VAL A 44 0.46 0.48 12.31
CA VAL A 44 -0.80 1.20 12.13
C VAL A 44 -0.49 2.62 11.72
N GLU A 45 -1.27 3.12 10.78
CA GLU A 45 -1.21 4.50 10.31
C GLU A 45 -2.61 5.07 10.23
N GLY A 46 -2.80 6.27 10.78
CA GLY A 46 -4.02 7.02 10.66
C GLY A 46 -3.75 8.38 10.03
N ILE A 47 -4.61 8.80 9.11
CA ILE A 47 -4.55 10.12 8.48
C ILE A 47 -5.88 10.81 8.71
N ASN A 48 -5.84 11.93 9.42
CA ASN A 48 -7.00 12.77 9.56
C ASN A 48 -7.25 13.52 8.24
N GLN A 49 -8.41 13.29 7.64
CA GLN A 49 -8.77 13.86 6.33
C GLN A 49 -9.66 15.08 6.44
N ASP A 50 -9.79 15.71 7.61
CA ASP A 50 -10.54 16.94 7.79
C ASP A 50 -10.10 18.01 6.80
N GLN A 51 -10.93 18.28 5.81
CA GLN A 51 -10.81 19.45 4.95
C GLN A 51 -11.96 20.42 5.22
N PRO A 52 -11.64 21.70 5.21
CA PRO A 52 -12.61 22.75 5.48
C PRO A 52 -13.54 23.08 4.29
N SER A 53 -13.47 22.39 3.19
CA SER A 53 -14.33 22.71 2.03
C SER A 53 -15.67 22.02 2.11
N ALA A 54 -16.72 22.78 1.77
CA ALA A 54 -18.11 22.36 1.78
C ALA A 54 -18.47 21.21 0.82
N ASP A 55 -17.52 20.78 0.00
CA ASP A 55 -17.68 19.74 -1.02
C ASP A 55 -17.27 18.34 -0.57
N ARG A 56 -16.84 18.18 0.69
CA ARG A 56 -16.55 16.88 1.26
C ARG A 56 -17.73 16.38 2.09
N ASN A 57 -18.66 15.76 1.44
CA ASN A 57 -19.66 14.95 2.10
C ASN A 57 -18.98 13.74 2.75
N GLY A 58 -18.55 13.92 4.03
CA GLY A 58 -18.34 12.80 4.94
C GLY A 58 -17.19 11.86 4.62
N LEU A 59 -16.02 12.34 4.17
CA LEU A 59 -14.82 11.51 4.18
C LEU A 59 -14.39 11.29 5.62
N ASP A 60 -14.48 10.05 6.05
CA ASP A 60 -13.94 9.59 7.31
C ASP A 60 -12.41 9.57 7.29
N ASP A 61 -11.81 9.54 8.46
CA ASP A 61 -10.34 9.44 8.60
C ASP A 61 -9.82 8.15 7.96
N ALA A 62 -8.70 8.25 7.25
CA ALA A 62 -8.05 7.08 6.69
C ALA A 62 -7.31 6.29 7.76
N LEU A 63 -7.45 4.98 7.73
CA LEU A 63 -6.78 4.05 8.62
C LEU A 63 -6.14 2.92 7.83
N SER A 64 -4.90 2.58 8.17
CA SER A 64 -4.18 1.45 7.58
C SER A 64 -3.52 0.59 8.63
N PHE A 65 -3.65 -0.71 8.47
CA PHE A 65 -2.95 -1.72 9.27
C PHE A 65 -2.04 -2.53 8.36
N ASN A 66 -0.80 -2.72 8.80
CA ASN A 66 0.22 -3.45 8.07
C ASN A 66 0.77 -4.58 8.93
N LEU A 67 0.88 -5.76 8.37
CA LEU A 67 1.52 -6.91 9.00
C LEU A 67 2.53 -7.49 8.02
N GLY A 68 3.77 -7.66 8.47
CA GLY A 68 4.83 -8.21 7.66
C GLY A 68 5.66 -9.22 8.43
N GLY A 69 6.22 -10.19 7.71
CA GLY A 69 7.08 -11.17 8.32
C GLY A 69 8.00 -11.85 7.33
N SER A 70 9.07 -12.44 7.86
CA SER A 70 9.91 -13.35 7.09
C SER A 70 10.41 -14.51 7.96
N TYR A 71 10.61 -15.64 7.34
CA TYR A 71 11.15 -16.85 7.93
C TYR A 71 12.30 -17.38 7.09
N ASP A 72 13.47 -17.55 7.71
CA ASP A 72 14.64 -18.14 7.08
C ASP A 72 14.70 -19.63 7.44
N ALA A 73 14.43 -20.49 6.47
CA ALA A 73 14.50 -21.94 6.61
C ALA A 73 15.90 -22.52 6.33
N GLY A 74 16.91 -21.66 6.09
CA GLY A 74 18.26 -22.05 5.75
C GLY A 74 18.47 -22.35 4.26
N PHE A 75 17.58 -23.06 3.62
CA PHE A 75 17.63 -23.32 2.16
C PHE A 75 16.87 -22.27 1.36
N ALA A 76 15.87 -21.61 1.96
CA ALA A 76 15.09 -20.53 1.37
C ALA A 76 14.61 -19.59 2.46
N LYS A 77 14.33 -18.34 2.09
CA LYS A 77 13.69 -17.36 2.94
C LYS A 77 12.34 -17.00 2.38
N PHE A 78 11.33 -17.06 3.23
CA PHE A 78 9.94 -16.78 2.91
C PHE A 78 9.54 -15.42 3.48
N TYR A 79 8.68 -14.72 2.77
CA TYR A 79 8.17 -13.41 3.14
C TYR A 79 6.66 -13.40 3.04
N VAL A 80 6.02 -12.72 3.97
CA VAL A 80 4.61 -12.39 3.92
C VAL A 80 4.43 -10.93 4.28
N TYR A 81 3.56 -10.25 3.55
CA TYR A 81 3.12 -8.91 3.85
C TYR A 81 1.64 -8.80 3.58
N SER A 82 0.91 -8.18 4.50
CA SER A 82 -0.51 -7.91 4.38
C SER A 82 -0.79 -6.48 4.81
N GLN A 83 -1.68 -5.85 4.10
CA GLN A 83 -2.19 -4.52 4.39
C GLN A 83 -3.70 -4.51 4.29
N VAL A 84 -4.35 -3.83 5.25
CA VAL A 84 -5.77 -3.49 5.21
C VAL A 84 -5.86 -1.99 5.39
N PHE A 85 -6.65 -1.32 4.57
CA PHE A 85 -6.84 0.11 4.69
C PHE A 85 -8.30 0.51 4.40
N GLN A 86 -8.69 1.61 5.02
CA GLN A 86 -10.04 2.17 4.92
C GLN A 86 -9.94 3.68 4.64
N ASN A 87 -10.87 4.18 3.84
CA ASN A 87 -11.05 5.60 3.52
C ASN A 87 -9.80 6.29 2.93
N TYR A 88 -9.00 5.58 2.16
CA TYR A 88 -7.73 6.10 1.62
C TYR A 88 -7.98 6.98 0.39
N ALA A 89 -8.35 8.25 0.60
CA ALA A 89 -8.66 9.19 -0.50
C ALA A 89 -7.45 9.53 -1.37
N LYS A 90 -6.25 9.50 -0.82
CA LYS A 90 -5.02 9.81 -1.59
C LYS A 90 -4.66 8.74 -2.62
N ALA A 91 -5.01 7.49 -2.39
CA ALA A 91 -4.82 6.43 -3.36
C ALA A 91 -5.67 6.65 -4.62
N ALA A 92 -6.85 7.22 -4.47
CA ALA A 92 -7.74 7.52 -5.58
C ALA A 92 -7.22 8.62 -6.51
N LYS A 93 -6.37 9.53 -6.04
CA LYS A 93 -5.76 10.58 -6.88
C LYS A 93 -4.68 10.06 -7.82
N VAL A 94 -4.16 8.88 -7.57
CA VAL A 94 -3.10 8.24 -8.39
C VAL A 94 -3.70 7.41 -9.52
N THR A 95 -4.96 7.03 -9.41
CA THR A 95 -5.68 6.29 -10.45
C THR A 95 -6.28 7.27 -11.46
N MET A 96 -6.38 6.86 -12.73
CA MET A 96 -7.03 7.63 -13.80
C MET A 96 -8.52 7.92 -13.54
N PHE A 97 -9.07 7.39 -12.46
CA PHE A 97 -10.43 7.57 -12.04
C PHE A 97 -10.46 8.47 -10.81
N SER A 98 -11.16 9.58 -10.91
CA SER A 98 -11.42 10.46 -9.77
C SER A 98 -12.49 9.79 -8.91
N ILE A 99 -12.07 9.06 -7.87
CA ILE A 99 -12.98 8.49 -6.87
C ILE A 99 -13.05 9.51 -5.72
N PRO A 100 -14.11 10.28 -5.59
CA PRO A 100 -14.19 11.36 -4.60
C PRO A 100 -14.36 10.85 -3.17
N SER A 101 -14.71 9.60 -2.98
CA SER A 101 -15.19 9.05 -1.71
C SER A 101 -14.17 8.22 -0.93
N GLY A 102 -12.94 8.06 -1.42
CA GLY A 102 -11.94 7.21 -0.79
C GLY A 102 -11.98 5.77 -1.30
N VAL A 103 -11.01 4.97 -0.87
CA VAL A 103 -10.86 3.57 -1.25
C VAL A 103 -10.62 2.73 -0.01
N ASP A 104 -11.39 1.67 0.13
CA ASP A 104 -11.17 0.61 1.09
C ASP A 104 -10.50 -0.58 0.40
N GLY A 105 -9.73 -1.35 1.12
CA GLY A 105 -9.14 -2.50 0.52
C GLY A 105 -8.20 -3.27 1.40
N TYR A 106 -7.80 -4.41 0.88
CA TYR A 106 -6.75 -5.21 1.48
C TYR A 106 -5.87 -5.84 0.42
N GLY A 107 -4.65 -6.13 0.80
CA GLY A 107 -3.70 -6.82 -0.05
C GLY A 107 -2.82 -7.77 0.73
N VAL A 108 -2.41 -8.83 0.06
CA VAL A 108 -1.46 -9.82 0.58
C VAL A 108 -0.38 -10.03 -0.46
N ASN A 109 0.87 -10.06 -0.02
CA ASN A 109 2.01 -10.39 -0.85
C ASN A 109 2.80 -11.50 -0.19
N LEU A 110 3.08 -12.54 -0.96
CA LEU A 110 3.94 -13.66 -0.58
C LEU A 110 5.21 -13.59 -1.42
N GLY A 111 6.33 -13.81 -0.80
CA GLY A 111 7.62 -13.82 -1.48
C GLY A 111 8.50 -14.96 -1.00
N PHE A 112 9.41 -15.34 -1.85
CA PHE A 112 10.45 -16.27 -1.45
C PHE A 112 11.75 -15.95 -2.16
N GLU A 113 12.87 -16.27 -1.51
CA GLU A 113 14.20 -16.25 -2.14
C GLU A 113 14.99 -17.48 -1.78
N THR A 114 15.78 -17.96 -2.74
CA THR A 114 16.69 -19.09 -2.54
C THR A 114 17.95 -18.94 -3.38
N LYS A 115 19.02 -19.54 -2.90
CA LYS A 115 20.27 -19.61 -3.67
C LYS A 115 20.17 -20.70 -4.74
N ALA A 116 20.38 -20.34 -5.99
CA ALA A 116 20.37 -21.25 -7.11
C ALA A 116 21.27 -20.74 -8.24
N LEU A 117 21.85 -21.63 -9.02
CA LEU A 117 22.63 -21.33 -10.22
C LEU A 117 23.76 -20.30 -10.01
N GLY A 118 24.39 -20.33 -8.84
CA GLY A 118 25.46 -19.39 -8.48
C GLY A 118 25.00 -18.00 -8.04
N GLY A 119 23.70 -17.76 -8.00
CA GLY A 119 23.09 -16.50 -7.60
C GLY A 119 21.94 -16.69 -6.63
N THR A 120 21.00 -15.74 -6.63
CA THR A 120 19.80 -15.77 -5.81
C THR A 120 18.57 -15.57 -6.70
N VAL A 121 17.68 -16.55 -6.70
CA VAL A 121 16.36 -16.49 -7.31
C VAL A 121 15.39 -15.89 -6.32
N LYS A 122 14.53 -14.99 -6.78
CA LYS A 122 13.46 -14.36 -6.00
C LYS A 122 12.16 -14.49 -6.76
N ALA A 123 11.07 -14.79 -6.06
CA ALA A 123 9.74 -14.78 -6.63
C ALA A 123 8.76 -14.15 -5.65
N SER A 124 7.73 -13.51 -6.17
CA SER A 124 6.63 -12.99 -5.38
C SER A 124 5.31 -13.15 -6.09
N PHE A 125 4.26 -13.29 -5.28
CA PHE A 125 2.88 -13.28 -5.70
C PHE A 125 2.11 -12.34 -4.77
N GLY A 126 1.35 -11.43 -5.35
CA GLY A 126 0.49 -10.50 -4.63
C GLY A 126 -0.93 -10.60 -5.13
N TRP A 127 -1.85 -10.38 -4.21
CA TRP A 127 -3.27 -10.26 -4.46
C TRP A 127 -3.85 -9.14 -3.62
N GLY A 128 -4.76 -8.35 -4.20
CA GLY A 128 -5.46 -7.27 -3.53
C GLY A 128 -6.88 -7.13 -4.03
N ASP A 129 -7.75 -6.65 -3.17
CA ASP A 129 -9.14 -6.34 -3.42
C ASP A 129 -9.42 -4.92 -2.90
N PHE A 130 -9.98 -4.07 -3.75
CA PHE A 130 -10.17 -2.65 -3.51
C PHE A 130 -11.60 -2.26 -3.90
N GLU A 131 -12.24 -1.51 -3.03
CA GLU A 131 -13.61 -1.02 -3.21
C GLU A 131 -13.68 0.49 -2.97
N GLY A 132 -14.54 1.18 -3.70
CA GLY A 132 -14.82 2.58 -3.43
C GLY A 132 -15.64 2.73 -2.13
N SER A 133 -15.18 3.56 -1.20
CA SER A 133 -15.73 3.60 0.18
C SER A 133 -17.17 4.09 0.30
N HIS A 134 -17.74 4.86 -0.64
CA HIS A 134 -19.00 5.54 -0.34
C HIS A 134 -20.06 5.65 -1.44
N ALA A 135 -19.81 5.39 -2.69
CA ALA A 135 -20.83 5.70 -3.70
C ALA A 135 -20.78 4.92 -5.01
N ASP A 136 -19.65 4.38 -5.34
CA ASP A 136 -19.51 3.73 -6.62
C ASP A 136 -19.23 2.26 -6.36
N ASN A 137 -20.10 1.38 -6.82
CA ASN A 137 -19.92 -0.09 -6.78
C ASN A 137 -18.70 -0.53 -7.63
N LEU A 138 -17.64 0.29 -7.61
CA LEU A 138 -16.41 0.03 -8.31
C LEU A 138 -15.53 -0.87 -7.45
N THR A 139 -15.39 -2.10 -7.86
CA THR A 139 -14.50 -3.07 -7.26
C THR A 139 -13.34 -3.35 -8.21
N MET A 140 -12.12 -3.39 -7.68
CA MET A 140 -10.93 -3.73 -8.42
C MET A 140 -10.19 -4.87 -7.72
N LYS A 141 -9.97 -5.97 -8.42
CA LYS A 141 -9.10 -7.06 -7.99
C LYS A 141 -7.78 -6.99 -8.75
N THR A 142 -6.69 -7.07 -8.01
CA THR A 142 -5.34 -7.01 -8.57
C THR A 142 -4.59 -8.28 -8.23
N TYR A 143 -3.97 -8.87 -9.24
CA TYR A 143 -3.05 -9.99 -9.10
C TYR A 143 -1.70 -9.57 -9.67
N GLN A 144 -0.63 -9.84 -8.93
CA GLN A 144 0.72 -9.56 -9.39
C GLN A 144 1.64 -10.75 -9.17
N THR A 145 2.53 -10.97 -10.11
CA THR A 145 3.59 -11.97 -10.00
C THR A 145 4.89 -11.36 -10.43
N ALA A 146 5.98 -11.65 -9.74
CA ALA A 146 7.30 -11.23 -10.17
C ALA A 146 8.33 -12.34 -9.95
N LEU A 147 9.29 -12.40 -10.86
CA LEU A 147 10.45 -13.28 -10.79
C LEU A 147 11.70 -12.45 -10.98
N GLY A 148 12.70 -12.66 -10.15
CA GLY A 148 13.96 -11.96 -10.22
C GLY A 148 15.15 -12.90 -10.00
N TYR A 149 16.28 -12.51 -10.57
CA TYR A 149 17.53 -13.22 -10.37
C TYR A 149 18.68 -12.24 -10.15
N ASN A 150 19.47 -12.48 -9.11
CA ASN A 150 20.66 -11.72 -8.78
C ASN A 150 21.88 -12.61 -8.90
N TYR A 151 22.84 -12.25 -9.73
CA TYR A 151 24.09 -12.98 -9.92
C TYR A 151 25.29 -12.13 -9.47
N PRO A 152 26.04 -12.53 -8.44
CA PRO A 152 27.22 -11.82 -7.99
C PRO A 152 28.39 -12.07 -8.95
N LEU A 153 28.80 -11.05 -9.70
CA LEU A 153 29.99 -11.10 -10.56
C LEU A 153 31.28 -10.94 -9.75
N SER A 154 31.23 -10.14 -8.69
CA SER A 154 32.35 -9.89 -7.80
C SER A 154 31.83 -9.45 -6.42
N ARG A 155 32.75 -9.22 -5.46
CA ARG A 155 32.39 -8.66 -4.14
C ARG A 155 31.72 -7.27 -4.20
N ARG A 156 31.85 -6.55 -5.31
CA ARG A 156 31.34 -5.19 -5.49
C ARG A 156 30.34 -5.05 -6.65
N THR A 157 30.13 -6.13 -7.42
CA THR A 157 29.31 -6.07 -8.63
C THR A 157 28.34 -7.22 -8.64
N THR A 158 27.04 -6.88 -8.75
CA THR A 158 25.95 -7.85 -8.90
C THR A 158 25.15 -7.50 -10.15
N LEU A 159 24.97 -8.47 -11.02
CA LEU A 159 24.03 -8.38 -12.13
C LEU A 159 22.64 -8.81 -11.63
N TYR A 160 21.61 -8.07 -12.04
CA TYR A 160 20.24 -8.44 -11.71
C TYR A 160 19.34 -8.37 -12.94
N THR A 161 18.34 -9.22 -12.94
CA THR A 161 17.23 -9.17 -13.89
C THR A 161 15.93 -9.45 -13.16
N ALA A 162 14.86 -8.85 -13.61
CA ALA A 162 13.53 -9.09 -13.06
C ALA A 162 12.47 -8.95 -14.15
N ALA A 163 11.40 -9.73 -14.02
CA ALA A 163 10.19 -9.62 -14.81
C ALA A 163 8.99 -9.67 -13.87
N GLY A 164 7.97 -8.88 -14.17
CA GLY A 164 6.72 -8.84 -13.42
C GLY A 164 5.52 -8.79 -14.33
N TRP A 165 4.42 -9.32 -13.85
CA TRP A 165 3.13 -9.28 -14.50
C TRP A 165 2.07 -8.83 -13.49
N ILE A 166 1.19 -7.94 -13.93
CA ILE A 166 0.08 -7.42 -13.14
C ILE A 166 -1.18 -7.58 -13.97
N HIS A 167 -2.22 -8.09 -13.34
CA HIS A 167 -3.56 -8.19 -13.90
C HIS A 167 -4.55 -7.51 -12.97
N ASN A 168 -5.36 -6.61 -13.54
CA ASN A 168 -6.39 -5.89 -12.82
C ASN A 168 -7.75 -6.23 -13.43
N ASP A 169 -8.66 -6.75 -12.60
CA ASP A 169 -10.05 -6.97 -12.94
C ASP A 169 -10.89 -5.85 -12.34
N PHE A 170 -11.64 -5.17 -13.18
CA PHE A 170 -12.58 -4.13 -12.76
C PHE A 170 -13.99 -4.66 -12.93
N SER A 171 -14.80 -4.56 -11.89
CA SER A 171 -16.25 -4.77 -11.98
C SER A 171 -16.99 -3.49 -11.65
N ASP A 172 -17.90 -3.14 -12.54
CA ASP A 172 -18.84 -2.05 -12.38
C ASP A 172 -20.25 -2.62 -12.50
N ASP A 173 -21.03 -2.62 -11.42
CA ASP A 173 -22.38 -3.18 -11.40
C ASP A 173 -23.41 -2.36 -12.20
N HIS A 174 -22.99 -1.24 -12.78
CA HIS A 174 -23.88 -0.37 -13.58
C HIS A 174 -24.11 -0.84 -15.03
N PHE A 175 -23.41 -1.87 -15.53
CA PHE A 175 -23.56 -2.36 -16.90
C PHE A 175 -24.31 -3.70 -17.04
N SER A 176 -25.02 -4.15 -16.01
CA SER A 176 -25.86 -5.36 -16.09
C SER A 176 -27.34 -4.98 -16.18
N GLN A 177 -27.78 -4.39 -17.29
CA GLN A 177 -29.18 -4.40 -17.74
C GLN A 177 -29.22 -4.61 -19.24
#